data_4147516d8acf16f5c9744bf49cfce00e
#
_entry.id   4147516d8acf16f5c9744bf49cfce00e
#
_cell.length_a   1.000
_cell.length_b   1.000
_cell.length_c   1.000
_cell.angle_alpha   90.00
_cell.angle_beta   90.00
_cell.angle_gamma   90.00
#
_symmetry.space_group_name_H-M   'P 1'
#
loop_
_entity.id
_entity.type
_entity.pdbx_description
1 polymer ?
#
loop_
_entity_poly.entity_id
_entity_poly.type
_entity_poly.pdbx_seq_one_letter_code
_entity_poly.pdbx_strand_id
1 'polypeptide(L)'
;MSPDDDRDDPEAASSEGGDTGLAIRAQRLQRLAELRAEGVEPYPPRFDRDRTIGELRAAYGHLEAGEETDDVVRVAGRLMLKREQGRLSFGQLRDRTGEVQLFVAAGAIGKEGLAGFNALDRGDWIGVEGTVMVTKKGELSVKPTSVVLLSKALRPLPDKWKGLADVDARYRQRYVDLTVNAEARRVVEVRSAAVDAIRRELRRQGYLEVETPILNLQQGGATARPFVTHYNALDLDTYLRIALELPLKRLLVGGMERVFEIGRVFRNEGIDTRHNPEFTMLEAYAAFGDYTEMIDLTEALVAAAATAANGTTEVALRGSTLDLAPPWRRVTMVELIREVLGVEIHPAMDLADARRVLDGLGLAWQDEWGAGRCTHEVYDELVETKVLEPTIVLDHPRETSPLARPHRDDPSLVERFEVIVDGRELANAYSELNDPVEQLARFREEAAHKAAGDPEAGDVDHDYVRALEYGMPPAGGMGIGIDRLIMLLAGVESIREVILFPTLRPEAGLGDDDFPPVP
;
A
#
# COMPACT_ATOMS: atom_id res chain seq x y z
N MET A 1 34.33 39.04 11.00
CA MET A 1 34.55 37.90 11.92
C MET A 1 33.33 37.02 11.82
N SER A 2 33.42 36.01 10.98
CA SER A 2 32.37 34.97 10.80
C SER A 2 32.59 33.89 11.86
N PRO A 3 31.53 33.27 12.39
CA PRO A 3 31.61 32.01 13.11
C PRO A 3 31.52 30.87 12.13
N ASP A 4 32.29 29.86 12.41
CA ASP A 4 32.56 28.65 11.65
C ASP A 4 31.32 27.79 11.39
N ASP A 5 31.31 27.25 10.18
CA ASP A 5 30.41 26.31 9.57
C ASP A 5 30.90 24.89 9.94
N ASP A 6 30.42 24.34 11.04
CA ASP A 6 30.60 22.91 11.36
C ASP A 6 29.53 22.12 10.63
N ARG A 7 29.84 21.69 9.41
CA ARG A 7 29.10 20.66 8.70
C ARG A 7 29.57 19.31 9.21
N ASP A 8 28.78 18.70 10.06
CA ASP A 8 28.86 17.26 10.32
C ASP A 8 28.64 16.51 9.01
N ASP A 9 29.70 15.80 8.61
CA ASP A 9 29.75 15.01 7.39
C ASP A 9 29.03 13.66 7.62
N PRO A 10 27.90 13.37 6.95
CA PRO A 10 27.14 12.13 7.16
C PRO A 10 27.83 10.89 6.56
N GLU A 11 28.95 11.03 5.84
CA GLU A 11 29.67 9.90 5.26
C GLU A 11 30.52 9.10 6.27
N ALA A 12 30.89 9.68 7.41
CA ALA A 12 31.73 8.99 8.39
C ALA A 12 31.01 7.89 9.21
N ALA A 13 29.66 7.98 9.34
CA ALA A 13 28.88 6.99 10.09
C ALA A 13 28.52 5.73 9.31
N SER A 14 28.65 5.73 7.97
CA SER A 14 28.34 4.59 7.11
C SER A 14 29.51 3.62 6.90
N SER A 15 30.76 4.04 7.09
CA SER A 15 31.96 3.25 6.78
C SER A 15 32.28 2.16 7.84
N GLU A 16 32.06 2.41 9.13
CA GLU A 16 32.37 1.42 10.18
C GLU A 16 31.41 0.21 10.19
N GLY A 17 30.15 0.40 9.84
CA GLY A 17 29.15 -0.68 9.72
C GLY A 17 29.35 -1.55 8.48
N GLY A 18 29.85 -0.98 7.39
CA GLY A 18 30.10 -1.66 6.12
C GLY A 18 31.26 -2.66 6.23
N ASP A 19 32.39 -2.26 6.79
CA ASP A 19 33.59 -3.11 6.94
C ASP A 19 33.33 -4.33 7.84
N THR A 20 32.60 -4.15 8.95
CA THR A 20 32.22 -5.26 9.84
C THR A 20 31.26 -6.23 9.17
N GLY A 21 30.33 -5.74 8.36
CA GLY A 21 29.36 -6.56 7.61
C GLY A 21 30.02 -7.43 6.54
N LEU A 22 31.01 -6.88 5.82
CA LEU A 22 31.79 -7.59 4.79
C LEU A 22 32.69 -8.67 5.41
N ALA A 23 33.32 -8.39 6.56
CA ALA A 23 34.15 -9.36 7.29
C ALA A 23 33.29 -10.55 7.79
N ILE A 24 32.10 -10.31 8.35
CA ILE A 24 31.17 -11.36 8.74
C ILE A 24 30.70 -12.16 7.53
N ARG A 25 30.41 -11.52 6.40
CA ARG A 25 30.04 -12.20 5.16
C ARG A 25 31.16 -13.12 4.69
N ALA A 26 32.41 -12.68 4.70
CA ALA A 26 33.56 -13.49 4.31
C ALA A 26 33.72 -14.74 5.20
N GLN A 27 33.59 -14.59 6.53
CA GLN A 27 33.60 -15.70 7.47
C GLN A 27 32.48 -16.72 7.20
N ARG A 28 31.27 -16.23 6.90
CA ARG A 28 30.12 -17.11 6.61
C ARG A 28 30.23 -17.80 5.26
N LEU A 29 30.88 -17.19 4.27
CA LEU A 29 31.22 -17.83 3.00
C LEU A 29 32.21 -18.97 3.20
N GLN A 30 33.25 -18.78 4.04
CA GLN A 30 34.17 -19.85 4.41
C GLN A 30 33.42 -21.00 5.08
N ARG A 31 32.52 -20.70 6.06
CA ARG A 31 31.71 -21.72 6.73
C ARG A 31 30.77 -22.45 5.75
N LEU A 32 30.22 -21.77 4.76
CA LEU A 32 29.42 -22.36 3.69
C LEU A 32 30.24 -23.40 2.88
N ALA A 33 31.48 -23.06 2.56
CA ALA A 33 32.39 -23.99 1.85
C ALA A 33 32.72 -25.22 2.70
N GLU A 34 32.99 -25.03 4.00
CA GLU A 34 33.21 -26.13 4.96
C GLU A 34 32.00 -27.07 5.06
N LEU A 35 30.78 -26.54 5.22
CA LEU A 35 29.56 -27.34 5.26
C LEU A 35 29.40 -28.22 4.02
N ARG A 36 29.66 -27.67 2.84
CA ARG A 36 29.63 -28.43 1.58
C ARG A 36 30.70 -29.53 1.54
N ALA A 37 31.90 -29.24 2.02
CA ALA A 37 32.98 -30.22 2.10
C ALA A 37 32.66 -31.34 3.12
N GLU A 38 31.94 -31.04 4.19
CA GLU A 38 31.41 -31.98 5.18
C GLU A 38 30.21 -32.81 4.66
N GLY A 39 29.73 -32.56 3.41
CA GLY A 39 28.59 -33.23 2.81
C GLY A 39 27.22 -32.73 3.32
N VAL A 40 27.19 -31.58 4.00
CA VAL A 40 25.95 -30.93 4.42
C VAL A 40 25.41 -30.08 3.28
N GLU A 41 24.15 -30.30 2.89
CA GLU A 41 23.47 -29.43 1.92
C GLU A 41 22.91 -28.19 2.63
N PRO A 42 23.49 -27.01 2.42
CA PRO A 42 23.10 -25.80 3.16
C PRO A 42 21.84 -25.12 2.59
N TYR A 43 21.33 -25.60 1.45
CA TYR A 43 20.15 -25.09 0.75
C TYR A 43 19.28 -26.24 0.23
N PRO A 44 18.77 -27.15 1.10
CA PRO A 44 17.96 -28.27 0.67
C PRO A 44 16.70 -27.78 -0.02
N PRO A 45 16.18 -28.52 -1.03
CA PRO A 45 15.05 -28.06 -1.83
C PRO A 45 13.71 -28.09 -1.09
N ARG A 46 13.63 -28.81 0.04
CA ARG A 46 12.38 -29.01 0.78
C ARG A 46 12.64 -29.35 2.26
N PHE A 47 11.70 -28.93 3.09
CA PHE A 47 11.51 -29.39 4.46
C PHE A 47 10.02 -29.59 4.74
N ASP A 48 9.64 -30.75 5.22
CA ASP A 48 8.23 -31.10 5.48
C ASP A 48 7.81 -30.61 6.88
N ARG A 49 7.42 -29.34 6.95
CA ARG A 49 6.83 -28.74 8.14
C ARG A 49 5.40 -29.24 8.32
N ASP A 50 5.01 -29.69 9.51
CA ASP A 50 3.66 -30.16 9.81
C ASP A 50 2.73 -29.05 10.33
N ARG A 51 3.28 -27.99 10.94
CA ARG A 51 2.51 -26.86 11.46
C ARG A 51 3.32 -25.56 11.51
N THR A 52 2.61 -24.45 11.55
CA THR A 52 3.18 -23.12 11.82
C THR A 52 3.42 -22.93 13.32
N ILE A 53 4.22 -21.92 13.67
CA ILE A 53 4.44 -21.57 15.09
C ILE A 53 3.15 -21.05 15.75
N GLY A 54 2.30 -20.34 15.01
CA GLY A 54 0.98 -19.90 15.49
C GLY A 54 0.05 -21.07 15.80
N GLU A 55 -0.02 -22.08 14.92
CA GLU A 55 -0.78 -23.32 15.18
C GLU A 55 -0.21 -24.08 16.36
N LEU A 56 1.11 -24.13 16.51
CA LEU A 56 1.76 -24.74 17.67
C LEU A 56 1.36 -24.01 18.97
N ARG A 57 1.42 -22.69 19.00
CA ARG A 57 1.00 -21.89 20.16
C ARG A 57 -0.48 -22.08 20.49
N ALA A 58 -1.34 -22.13 19.48
CA ALA A 58 -2.76 -22.37 19.68
C ALA A 58 -3.05 -23.77 20.25
N ALA A 59 -2.34 -24.81 19.77
CA ALA A 59 -2.52 -26.17 20.21
C ALA A 59 -2.01 -26.45 21.64
N TYR A 60 -0.89 -25.81 22.02
CA TYR A 60 -0.18 -26.11 23.28
C TYR A 60 -0.16 -24.94 24.28
N GLY A 61 -0.91 -23.88 24.02
CA GLY A 61 -0.99 -22.72 24.94
C GLY A 61 -1.65 -23.00 26.28
N HIS A 62 -2.25 -24.18 26.45
CA HIS A 62 -2.87 -24.64 27.69
C HIS A 62 -1.90 -25.33 28.66
N LEU A 63 -0.68 -25.67 28.21
CA LEU A 63 0.31 -26.35 29.05
C LEU A 63 0.82 -25.45 30.16
N GLU A 64 1.04 -26.02 31.34
CA GLU A 64 1.58 -25.33 32.49
C GLU A 64 3.12 -25.35 32.56
N ALA A 65 3.68 -24.48 33.39
CA ALA A 65 5.12 -24.38 33.54
C ALA A 65 5.74 -25.70 34.07
N GLY A 66 6.68 -26.24 33.31
CA GLY A 66 7.37 -27.50 33.59
C GLY A 66 6.75 -28.73 32.93
N GLU A 67 5.63 -28.59 32.23
CA GLU A 67 5.04 -29.71 31.46
C GLU A 67 5.83 -30.01 30.20
N GLU A 68 5.99 -31.29 29.93
CA GLU A 68 6.58 -31.85 28.69
C GLU A 68 5.57 -32.81 28.05
N THR A 69 5.54 -32.85 26.73
CA THR A 69 4.71 -33.79 25.95
C THR A 69 5.60 -34.77 25.20
N ASP A 70 5.02 -35.88 24.78
CA ASP A 70 5.65 -36.81 23.82
C ASP A 70 5.30 -36.48 22.36
N ASP A 71 4.53 -35.42 22.13
CA ASP A 71 4.10 -35.00 20.79
C ASP A 71 5.29 -34.44 20.00
N VAL A 72 5.64 -35.17 18.94
CA VAL A 72 6.68 -34.75 18.00
C VAL A 72 6.11 -33.78 16.99
N VAL A 73 6.74 -32.63 16.86
CA VAL A 73 6.35 -31.58 15.91
C VAL A 73 7.50 -31.24 14.97
N ARG A 74 7.16 -30.81 13.77
CA ARG A 74 8.12 -30.33 12.75
C ARG A 74 7.81 -28.90 12.40
N VAL A 75 8.64 -27.97 12.85
CA VAL A 75 8.52 -26.54 12.62
C VAL A 75 9.71 -26.00 11.85
N ALA A 76 9.52 -24.94 11.08
CA ALA A 76 10.60 -24.27 10.37
C ALA A 76 10.47 -22.76 10.48
N GLY A 77 11.61 -22.08 10.51
CA GLY A 77 11.64 -20.63 10.63
C GLY A 77 13.07 -20.08 10.58
N ARG A 78 13.18 -18.79 10.79
CA ARG A 78 14.45 -18.08 10.88
C ARG A 78 14.95 -18.06 12.34
N LEU A 79 16.21 -18.39 12.55
CA LEU A 79 16.87 -18.32 13.86
C LEU A 79 17.17 -16.84 14.21
N MET A 80 16.36 -16.26 15.09
CA MET A 80 16.45 -14.84 15.45
C MET A 80 17.42 -14.57 16.59
N LEU A 81 17.49 -15.49 17.54
CA LEU A 81 18.40 -15.43 18.68
C LEU A 81 19.00 -16.82 18.94
N LYS A 82 20.23 -16.79 19.44
CA LYS A 82 20.92 -17.98 19.94
C LYS A 82 21.69 -17.61 21.22
N ARG A 83 21.66 -18.49 22.21
CA ARG A 83 22.37 -18.32 23.47
C ARG A 83 22.89 -19.67 23.97
N GLU A 84 24.18 -19.78 24.14
CA GLU A 84 24.85 -21.00 24.53
C GLU A 84 25.09 -21.02 26.07
N GLN A 85 24.81 -22.16 26.73
CA GLN A 85 24.98 -22.36 28.16
C GLN A 85 25.53 -23.78 28.45
N GLY A 86 26.76 -24.05 28.05
CA GLY A 86 27.43 -25.32 28.27
C GLY A 86 26.77 -26.51 27.54
N ARG A 87 26.04 -27.37 28.25
CA ARG A 87 25.35 -28.54 27.67
C ARG A 87 23.92 -28.27 27.21
N LEU A 88 23.54 -27.00 27.21
CA LEU A 88 22.23 -26.50 26.84
C LEU A 88 22.41 -25.25 25.96
N SER A 89 21.61 -25.10 24.94
CA SER A 89 21.51 -23.87 24.16
C SER A 89 20.04 -23.49 23.97
N PHE A 90 19.80 -22.21 23.83
CA PHE A 90 18.49 -21.68 23.53
C PHE A 90 18.52 -20.99 22.16
N GLY A 91 17.46 -21.20 21.37
CA GLY A 91 17.21 -20.47 20.15
C GLY A 91 15.85 -19.79 20.19
N GLN A 92 15.66 -18.77 19.37
CA GLN A 92 14.34 -18.21 19.07
C GLN A 92 14.08 -18.40 17.58
N LEU A 93 13.13 -19.24 17.26
CA LEU A 93 12.69 -19.53 15.91
C LEU A 93 11.48 -18.67 15.59
N ARG A 94 11.51 -18.01 14.43
CA ARG A 94 10.41 -17.16 13.94
C ARG A 94 9.95 -17.62 12.57
N ASP A 95 8.64 -17.80 12.41
CA ASP A 95 7.98 -17.86 11.12
C ASP A 95 7.04 -16.66 10.93
N ARG A 96 6.18 -16.68 9.89
CA ARG A 96 5.21 -15.59 9.65
C ARG A 96 4.20 -15.44 10.78
N THR A 97 3.87 -16.53 11.48
CA THR A 97 2.76 -16.59 12.43
C THR A 97 3.18 -16.32 13.88
N GLY A 98 4.49 -16.29 14.17
CA GLY A 98 4.98 -16.00 15.51
C GLY A 98 6.39 -16.51 15.79
N GLU A 99 6.71 -16.58 17.07
CA GLU A 99 8.00 -17.03 17.59
C GLU A 99 7.83 -18.16 18.60
N VAL A 100 8.79 -19.09 18.62
CA VAL A 100 8.87 -20.16 19.63
C VAL A 100 10.31 -20.33 20.08
N GLN A 101 10.49 -20.64 21.38
CA GLN A 101 11.79 -20.97 21.94
C GLN A 101 12.22 -22.39 21.52
N LEU A 102 13.48 -22.56 21.20
CA LEU A 102 14.13 -23.87 21.06
C LEU A 102 14.92 -24.14 22.36
N PHE A 103 14.64 -25.28 22.99
CA PHE A 103 15.33 -25.77 24.18
C PHE A 103 16.29 -26.91 23.76
N VAL A 104 17.49 -26.55 23.33
CA VAL A 104 18.44 -27.48 22.68
C VAL A 104 19.34 -28.09 23.72
N ALA A 105 18.99 -29.28 24.20
CA ALA A 105 19.73 -30.00 25.26
C ALA A 105 20.56 -31.13 24.67
N ALA A 106 21.83 -31.23 25.05
CA ALA A 106 22.71 -32.32 24.59
C ALA A 106 22.18 -33.74 24.91
N GLY A 107 21.31 -33.87 25.92
CA GLY A 107 20.63 -35.13 26.23
C GLY A 107 19.56 -35.55 25.24
N ALA A 108 18.98 -34.61 24.49
CA ALA A 108 17.93 -34.89 23.51
C ALA A 108 18.52 -35.00 22.07
N ILE A 109 19.38 -34.06 21.66
CA ILE A 109 19.90 -33.97 20.30
C ILE A 109 21.29 -34.60 20.10
N GLY A 110 21.92 -35.05 21.20
CA GLY A 110 23.32 -35.51 21.21
C GLY A 110 24.35 -34.37 21.28
N LYS A 111 25.63 -34.71 21.51
CA LYS A 111 26.71 -33.72 21.57
C LYS A 111 26.99 -33.10 20.21
N GLU A 112 26.98 -33.92 19.18
CA GLU A 112 27.20 -33.49 17.79
C GLU A 112 26.08 -32.57 17.29
N GLY A 113 24.80 -32.93 17.57
CA GLY A 113 23.66 -32.11 17.22
C GLY A 113 23.67 -30.75 17.94
N LEU A 114 24.08 -30.71 19.22
CA LEU A 114 24.24 -29.45 19.96
C LEU A 114 25.38 -28.60 19.37
N ALA A 115 26.52 -29.23 19.00
CA ALA A 115 27.63 -28.52 18.33
C ALA A 115 27.19 -27.98 16.97
N GLY A 116 26.43 -28.76 16.18
CA GLY A 116 25.85 -28.32 14.92
C GLY A 116 24.92 -27.12 15.08
N PHE A 117 24.03 -27.17 16.10
CA PHE A 117 23.17 -26.01 16.42
C PHE A 117 23.97 -24.78 16.82
N ASN A 118 25.01 -24.95 17.61
CA ASN A 118 25.88 -23.84 18.05
C ASN A 118 26.71 -23.25 16.90
N ALA A 119 26.94 -24.00 15.83
CA ALA A 119 27.61 -23.51 14.62
C ALA A 119 26.69 -22.73 13.67
N LEU A 120 25.38 -22.70 13.92
CA LEU A 120 24.44 -21.88 13.13
C LEU A 120 24.59 -20.40 13.47
N ASP A 121 24.27 -19.57 12.50
CA ASP A 121 24.25 -18.11 12.66
C ASP A 121 22.84 -17.55 12.85
N ARG A 122 22.75 -16.40 13.50
CA ARG A 122 21.52 -15.58 13.49
C ARG A 122 21.20 -15.21 12.04
N GLY A 123 19.94 -15.44 11.66
CA GLY A 123 19.47 -15.22 10.30
C GLY A 123 19.37 -16.50 9.49
N ASP A 124 20.01 -17.60 9.88
CA ASP A 124 19.84 -18.89 9.18
C ASP A 124 18.37 -19.34 9.25
N TRP A 125 17.90 -19.93 8.14
CA TRP A 125 16.64 -20.67 8.15
C TRP A 125 16.90 -22.11 8.56
N ILE A 126 16.13 -22.61 9.51
CA ILE A 126 16.28 -23.96 10.04
C ILE A 126 14.93 -24.68 10.12
N GLY A 127 14.98 -25.98 9.94
CA GLY A 127 13.92 -26.92 10.26
C GLY A 127 14.24 -27.65 11.56
N VAL A 128 13.25 -27.86 12.38
CA VAL A 128 13.38 -28.46 13.70
C VAL A 128 12.33 -29.55 13.86
N GLU A 129 12.78 -30.74 14.26
CA GLU A 129 11.91 -31.81 14.74
C GLU A 129 12.19 -32.03 16.24
N GLY A 130 11.15 -32.12 17.05
CA GLY A 130 11.30 -32.31 18.49
C GLY A 130 9.97 -32.34 19.23
N THR A 131 10.03 -32.52 20.54
CA THR A 131 8.85 -32.56 21.41
C THR A 131 8.50 -31.18 21.93
N VAL A 132 7.22 -30.98 22.27
CA VAL A 132 6.72 -29.71 22.82
C VAL A 132 6.81 -29.74 24.34
N MET A 133 7.25 -28.61 24.91
CA MET A 133 7.33 -28.45 26.37
C MET A 133 7.10 -26.99 26.77
N VAL A 134 6.74 -26.78 28.04
CA VAL A 134 6.82 -25.48 28.68
C VAL A 134 7.94 -25.49 29.70
N THR A 135 8.87 -24.56 29.61
CA THR A 135 9.97 -24.46 30.56
C THR A 135 9.47 -24.14 31.99
N LYS A 136 10.28 -24.41 33.00
CA LYS A 136 9.96 -24.03 34.42
C LYS A 136 9.69 -22.52 34.58
N LYS A 137 10.09 -21.70 33.61
CA LYS A 137 9.82 -20.24 33.59
C LYS A 137 8.56 -19.88 32.83
N GLY A 138 7.79 -20.85 32.32
CA GLY A 138 6.54 -20.63 31.58
C GLY A 138 6.69 -20.34 30.10
N GLU A 139 7.89 -20.58 29.49
CA GLU A 139 8.07 -20.33 28.06
C GLU A 139 7.80 -21.59 27.23
N LEU A 140 6.81 -21.52 26.31
CA LEU A 140 6.51 -22.59 25.34
C LEU A 140 7.72 -22.80 24.43
N SER A 141 8.16 -24.03 24.35
CA SER A 141 9.40 -24.41 23.68
C SER A 141 9.26 -25.71 22.89
N VAL A 142 10.04 -25.81 21.81
CA VAL A 142 10.32 -27.09 21.18
C VAL A 142 11.67 -27.59 21.69
N LYS A 143 11.73 -28.85 22.12
CA LYS A 143 12.93 -29.57 22.54
C LYS A 143 13.43 -30.41 21.40
N PRO A 144 14.41 -29.94 20.60
CA PRO A 144 14.82 -30.59 19.36
C PRO A 144 15.45 -31.95 19.58
N THR A 145 15.05 -32.91 18.76
CA THR A 145 15.76 -34.18 18.49
C THR A 145 16.56 -34.11 17.20
N SER A 146 16.17 -33.20 16.27
CA SER A 146 16.88 -32.92 15.03
C SER A 146 16.77 -31.45 14.65
N VAL A 147 17.85 -30.90 14.09
CA VAL A 147 17.89 -29.55 13.48
C VAL A 147 18.57 -29.65 12.14
N VAL A 148 17.94 -29.10 11.11
CA VAL A 148 18.42 -29.10 9.72
C VAL A 148 18.57 -27.66 9.26
N LEU A 149 19.73 -27.32 8.69
CA LEU A 149 19.95 -26.05 8.02
C LEU A 149 19.17 -26.04 6.70
N LEU A 150 18.30 -25.03 6.49
CA LEU A 150 17.46 -24.88 5.30
C LEU A 150 17.96 -23.77 4.35
N SER A 151 18.60 -22.74 4.92
CA SER A 151 19.24 -21.68 4.13
C SER A 151 20.25 -20.94 4.99
N LYS A 152 21.52 -20.95 4.55
CA LYS A 152 22.60 -20.24 5.20
C LYS A 152 22.51 -18.74 4.90
N ALA A 153 22.36 -17.92 5.94
CA ALA A 153 22.39 -16.48 5.84
C ALA A 153 23.84 -15.97 5.77
N LEU A 154 24.22 -15.35 4.66
CA LEU A 154 25.60 -14.84 4.46
C LEU A 154 25.79 -13.43 5.04
N ARG A 155 24.76 -12.59 5.06
CA ARG A 155 24.83 -11.25 5.65
C ARG A 155 24.28 -11.26 7.08
N PRO A 156 24.87 -10.51 8.03
CA PRO A 156 24.33 -10.40 9.36
C PRO A 156 22.99 -9.65 9.36
N LEU A 157 22.10 -10.03 10.26
CA LEU A 157 20.91 -9.21 10.54
C LEU A 157 21.33 -7.97 11.34
N PRO A 158 20.66 -6.83 11.16
CA PRO A 158 20.83 -5.66 12.01
C PRO A 158 20.66 -5.99 13.50
N ASP A 159 21.24 -5.16 14.36
CA ASP A 159 21.12 -5.35 15.81
C ASP A 159 19.67 -5.35 16.27
N LYS A 160 19.34 -6.28 17.18
CA LYS A 160 17.99 -6.47 17.72
C LYS A 160 17.41 -5.17 18.30
N TRP A 161 18.24 -4.33 18.89
CA TRP A 161 17.83 -3.14 19.64
C TRP A 161 17.72 -1.88 18.78
N LYS A 162 18.44 -1.81 17.67
CA LYS A 162 18.44 -0.66 16.75
C LYS A 162 17.59 -0.93 15.51
N GLY A 163 17.32 -2.22 15.18
CA GLY A 163 16.63 -2.61 13.95
C GLY A 163 17.34 -2.05 12.70
N LEU A 164 16.60 -1.92 11.63
CA LEU A 164 16.97 -1.11 10.47
C LEU A 164 16.29 0.26 10.68
N ALA A 165 17.03 1.20 11.30
CA ALA A 165 16.48 2.49 11.71
C ALA A 165 16.46 3.52 10.58
N ASP A 166 17.41 3.42 9.65
CA ASP A 166 17.47 4.29 8.48
C ASP A 166 16.27 4.04 7.56
N VAL A 167 15.51 5.09 7.26
CA VAL A 167 14.25 5.00 6.52
C VAL A 167 14.49 4.63 5.04
N ASP A 168 15.53 5.17 4.41
CA ASP A 168 15.86 4.86 3.02
C ASP A 168 16.32 3.39 2.89
N ALA A 169 17.16 2.92 3.80
CA ALA A 169 17.58 1.52 3.87
C ALA A 169 16.38 0.57 4.11
N ARG A 170 15.37 0.95 4.92
CA ARG A 170 14.14 0.17 5.12
C ARG A 170 13.37 -0.01 3.81
N TYR A 171 13.27 1.02 3.01
CA TYR A 171 12.57 0.95 1.73
C TYR A 171 13.35 0.16 0.67
N ARG A 172 14.68 0.32 0.61
CA ARG A 172 15.55 -0.41 -0.33
C ARG A 172 15.69 -1.88 0.02
N GLN A 173 15.94 -2.16 1.30
CA GLN A 173 16.10 -3.52 1.82
C GLN A 173 14.84 -4.01 2.56
N ARG A 174 13.68 -3.88 1.92
CA ARG A 174 12.39 -4.26 2.52
C ARG A 174 12.39 -5.70 3.06
N TYR A 175 13.12 -6.61 2.45
CA TYR A 175 13.29 -7.98 2.92
C TYR A 175 14.02 -8.06 4.27
N VAL A 176 14.91 -7.12 4.58
CA VAL A 176 15.54 -6.99 5.91
C VAL A 176 14.56 -6.32 6.88
N ASP A 177 13.93 -5.23 6.47
CA ASP A 177 12.91 -4.52 7.24
C ASP A 177 11.81 -5.47 7.72
N LEU A 178 11.23 -6.27 6.83
CA LEU A 178 10.25 -7.32 7.16
C LEU A 178 10.82 -8.39 8.11
N THR A 179 12.12 -8.62 8.09
CA THR A 179 12.75 -9.59 9.00
C THR A 179 12.89 -9.04 10.42
N VAL A 180 13.22 -7.77 10.59
CA VAL A 180 13.57 -7.21 11.90
C VAL A 180 12.50 -6.33 12.52
N ASN A 181 11.68 -5.64 11.73
CA ASN A 181 10.65 -4.70 12.18
C ASN A 181 9.26 -5.34 12.15
N ALA A 182 8.61 -5.43 13.29
CA ALA A 182 7.26 -5.99 13.41
C ALA A 182 6.21 -5.11 12.70
N GLU A 183 6.39 -3.79 12.77
CA GLU A 183 5.49 -2.82 12.14
C GLU A 183 5.46 -2.98 10.60
N ALA A 184 6.61 -3.22 9.97
CA ALA A 184 6.66 -3.47 8.53
C ALA A 184 5.84 -4.71 8.12
N ARG A 185 5.86 -5.78 8.94
CA ARG A 185 5.02 -6.96 8.71
C ARG A 185 3.54 -6.67 8.93
N ARG A 186 3.22 -5.91 9.99
CA ARG A 186 1.84 -5.51 10.29
C ARG A 186 1.20 -4.78 9.11
N VAL A 187 1.90 -3.86 8.46
CA VAL A 187 1.39 -3.15 7.26
C VAL A 187 1.00 -4.13 6.15
N VAL A 188 1.80 -5.17 5.90
CA VAL A 188 1.49 -6.19 4.88
C VAL A 188 0.25 -7.00 5.26
N GLU A 189 0.11 -7.34 6.53
CA GLU A 189 -1.05 -8.09 7.05
C GLU A 189 -2.33 -7.26 6.99
N VAL A 190 -2.27 -5.98 7.39
CA VAL A 190 -3.35 -4.99 7.26
C VAL A 190 -3.81 -4.90 5.80
N ARG A 191 -2.86 -4.72 4.87
CA ARG A 191 -3.19 -4.66 3.43
C ARG A 191 -3.91 -5.91 2.94
N SER A 192 -3.39 -7.07 3.29
CA SER A 192 -3.97 -8.35 2.88
C SER A 192 -5.39 -8.53 3.41
N ALA A 193 -5.60 -8.25 4.70
CA ALA A 193 -6.90 -8.38 5.35
C ALA A 193 -7.93 -7.37 4.79
N ALA A 194 -7.52 -6.11 4.62
CA ALA A 194 -8.39 -5.06 4.09
C ALA A 194 -8.84 -5.34 2.65
N VAL A 195 -7.91 -5.69 1.76
CA VAL A 195 -8.23 -5.98 0.34
C VAL A 195 -9.13 -7.21 0.21
N ASP A 196 -8.90 -8.26 1.03
CA ASP A 196 -9.77 -9.44 1.04
C ASP A 196 -11.19 -9.08 1.54
N ALA A 197 -11.31 -8.25 2.57
CA ALA A 197 -12.60 -7.78 3.09
C ALA A 197 -13.38 -6.96 2.04
N ILE A 198 -12.70 -6.04 1.34
CA ILE A 198 -13.27 -5.26 0.24
C ILE A 198 -13.81 -6.19 -0.86
N ARG A 199 -13.03 -7.18 -1.31
CA ARG A 199 -13.48 -8.15 -2.32
C ARG A 199 -14.69 -8.95 -1.87
N ARG A 200 -14.70 -9.39 -0.61
CA ARG A 200 -15.87 -10.14 -0.05
C ARG A 200 -17.10 -9.27 -0.01
N GLU A 201 -16.98 -8.01 0.41
CA GLU A 201 -18.11 -7.10 0.50
C GLU A 201 -18.68 -6.77 -0.88
N LEU A 202 -17.82 -6.47 -1.88
CA LEU A 202 -18.27 -6.24 -3.25
C LEU A 202 -18.98 -7.45 -3.85
N ARG A 203 -18.42 -8.66 -3.67
CA ARG A 203 -19.09 -9.89 -4.14
C ARG A 203 -20.41 -10.14 -3.43
N ARG A 204 -20.52 -9.84 -2.13
CA ARG A 204 -21.78 -9.93 -1.37
C ARG A 204 -22.85 -9.00 -1.95
N GLN A 205 -22.45 -7.84 -2.46
CA GLN A 205 -23.35 -6.88 -3.12
C GLN A 205 -23.56 -7.16 -4.62
N GLY A 206 -23.08 -8.29 -5.13
CA GLY A 206 -23.31 -8.76 -6.50
C GLY A 206 -22.37 -8.18 -7.55
N TYR A 207 -21.26 -7.56 -7.16
CA TYR A 207 -20.25 -7.07 -8.10
C TYR A 207 -19.38 -8.21 -8.64
N LEU A 208 -19.10 -8.16 -9.93
CA LEU A 208 -18.20 -9.06 -10.65
C LEU A 208 -16.79 -8.42 -10.70
N GLU A 209 -15.78 -9.14 -10.22
CA GLU A 209 -14.38 -8.73 -10.38
C GLU A 209 -13.92 -9.00 -11.81
N VAL A 210 -13.37 -7.98 -12.45
CA VAL A 210 -12.88 -8.05 -13.83
C VAL A 210 -11.44 -7.53 -13.92
N GLU A 211 -10.80 -7.80 -15.04
CA GLU A 211 -9.48 -7.26 -15.39
C GLU A 211 -9.56 -6.55 -16.74
N THR A 212 -9.00 -5.34 -16.81
CA THR A 212 -8.94 -4.55 -18.03
C THR A 212 -7.47 -4.27 -18.42
N PRO A 213 -7.19 -3.89 -19.67
CA PRO A 213 -5.82 -3.73 -20.12
C PRO A 213 -5.05 -2.64 -19.37
N ILE A 214 -3.77 -2.92 -19.06
CA ILE A 214 -2.83 -1.92 -18.55
C ILE A 214 -2.31 -1.03 -19.67
N LEU A 215 -2.07 -1.61 -20.87
CA LEU A 215 -1.63 -0.88 -22.05
C LEU A 215 -2.85 -0.32 -22.79
N ASN A 216 -2.93 0.99 -22.91
CA ASN A 216 -3.99 1.70 -23.62
C ASN A 216 -3.45 2.37 -24.88
N LEU A 217 -4.29 2.47 -25.91
CA LEU A 217 -3.96 3.18 -27.14
C LEU A 217 -4.11 4.70 -26.98
N GLN A 218 -4.88 5.12 -25.97
CA GLN A 218 -5.13 6.53 -25.66
C GLN A 218 -5.08 6.75 -24.14
N GLN A 219 -4.71 7.95 -23.73
CA GLN A 219 -4.82 8.44 -22.37
C GLN A 219 -6.28 8.79 -22.07
N GLY A 220 -6.79 8.43 -20.88
CA GLY A 220 -8.14 8.83 -20.47
C GLY A 220 -8.55 8.28 -19.10
N GLY A 221 -9.67 8.79 -18.57
CA GLY A 221 -10.27 8.38 -17.31
C GLY A 221 -9.74 9.12 -16.08
N ALA A 222 -8.77 10.00 -16.22
CA ALA A 222 -8.28 10.89 -15.15
C ALA A 222 -7.47 12.04 -15.75
N THR A 223 -7.28 13.10 -14.96
CA THR A 223 -6.35 14.19 -15.27
C THR A 223 -5.00 13.83 -14.66
N ALA A 224 -4.09 13.27 -15.45
CA ALA A 224 -2.76 12.85 -15.02
C ALA A 224 -1.83 12.60 -16.20
N ARG A 225 -0.52 12.74 -15.98
CA ARG A 225 0.47 12.49 -17.01
C ARG A 225 0.77 10.99 -17.15
N PRO A 226 0.63 10.35 -18.34
CA PRO A 226 0.88 8.93 -18.51
C PRO A 226 2.36 8.60 -18.68
N PHE A 227 2.74 7.34 -18.41
CA PHE A 227 3.95 6.74 -18.95
C PHE A 227 3.69 6.27 -20.38
N VAL A 228 4.62 6.56 -21.29
CA VAL A 228 4.57 6.14 -22.69
C VAL A 228 5.52 4.97 -22.90
N THR A 229 5.09 3.98 -23.68
CA THR A 229 5.95 2.86 -24.10
C THR A 229 5.67 2.52 -25.56
N HIS A 230 6.66 1.98 -26.27
CA HIS A 230 6.55 1.63 -27.68
C HIS A 230 6.23 0.15 -27.87
N TYR A 231 5.16 -0.16 -28.63
CA TYR A 231 4.78 -1.53 -28.98
C TYR A 231 5.42 -1.91 -30.33
N ASN A 232 6.57 -2.57 -30.26
CA ASN A 232 7.41 -2.87 -31.43
C ASN A 232 6.66 -3.60 -32.56
N ALA A 233 5.77 -4.54 -32.25
CA ALA A 233 5.09 -5.36 -33.27
C ALA A 233 4.12 -4.55 -34.14
N LEU A 234 3.59 -3.45 -33.63
CA LEU A 234 2.65 -2.57 -34.33
C LEU A 234 3.28 -1.23 -34.72
N ASP A 235 4.54 -0.99 -34.34
CA ASP A 235 5.22 0.31 -34.49
C ASP A 235 4.36 1.46 -33.97
N LEU A 236 3.86 1.33 -32.73
CA LEU A 236 2.87 2.19 -32.13
C LEU A 236 3.23 2.55 -30.70
N ASP A 237 3.12 3.82 -30.35
CA ASP A 237 3.20 4.25 -28.97
C ASP A 237 1.91 3.92 -28.22
N THR A 238 2.07 3.39 -27.02
CA THR A 238 1.01 3.03 -26.10
C THR A 238 1.25 3.66 -24.74
N TYR A 239 0.21 3.76 -23.93
CA TYR A 239 0.22 4.41 -22.64
C TYR A 239 -0.06 3.40 -21.53
N LEU A 240 0.67 3.47 -20.41
CA LEU A 240 0.24 2.79 -19.20
C LEU A 240 -0.99 3.52 -18.64
N ARG A 241 -2.03 2.76 -18.27
CA ARG A 241 -3.30 3.32 -17.78
C ARG A 241 -3.11 4.22 -16.56
N ILE A 242 -3.80 5.35 -16.55
CA ILE A 242 -3.84 6.30 -15.42
C ILE A 242 -5.09 6.13 -14.54
N ALA A 243 -6.10 5.38 -15.02
CA ALA A 243 -7.35 5.03 -14.35
C ALA A 243 -7.89 3.72 -14.90
N LEU A 244 -8.91 3.15 -14.25
CA LEU A 244 -9.63 1.93 -14.66
C LEU A 244 -10.98 2.26 -15.32
N GLU A 245 -11.42 3.49 -15.23
CA GLU A 245 -12.76 4.02 -15.49
C GLU A 245 -13.34 3.67 -16.86
N LEU A 246 -12.73 4.14 -17.94
CA LEU A 246 -13.33 4.04 -19.27
C LEU A 246 -13.55 2.58 -19.73
N PRO A 247 -12.61 1.64 -19.50
CA PRO A 247 -12.87 0.22 -19.77
C PRO A 247 -14.03 -0.35 -18.95
N LEU A 248 -14.15 0.00 -17.66
CA LEU A 248 -15.22 -0.51 -16.80
C LEU A 248 -16.60 0.02 -17.21
N LYS A 249 -16.70 1.30 -17.60
CA LYS A 249 -17.93 1.87 -18.18
C LYS A 249 -18.33 1.20 -19.49
N ARG A 250 -17.39 0.80 -20.33
CA ARG A 250 -17.69 0.02 -21.55
C ARG A 250 -18.29 -1.36 -21.23
N LEU A 251 -17.94 -1.96 -20.07
CA LEU A 251 -18.58 -3.19 -19.60
C LEU A 251 -20.05 -2.96 -19.20
N LEU A 252 -20.40 -1.79 -18.65
CA LEU A 252 -21.79 -1.44 -18.40
C LEU A 252 -22.61 -1.34 -19.69
N VAL A 253 -22.02 -0.73 -20.75
CA VAL A 253 -22.63 -0.74 -22.10
C VAL A 253 -22.83 -2.18 -22.60
N GLY A 254 -21.89 -3.07 -22.29
CA GLY A 254 -21.96 -4.51 -22.60
C GLY A 254 -22.97 -5.31 -21.75
N GLY A 255 -23.67 -4.66 -20.79
CA GLY A 255 -24.66 -5.31 -19.93
C GLY A 255 -24.12 -5.94 -18.66
N MET A 256 -22.86 -5.69 -18.28
CA MET A 256 -22.31 -6.08 -16.99
C MET A 256 -22.76 -5.07 -15.93
N GLU A 257 -23.87 -5.34 -15.24
CA GLU A 257 -24.56 -4.34 -14.42
C GLU A 257 -23.76 -3.87 -13.17
N ARG A 258 -22.91 -4.74 -12.59
CA ARG A 258 -22.09 -4.42 -11.42
C ARG A 258 -20.70 -5.01 -11.61
N VAL A 259 -19.69 -4.16 -11.78
CA VAL A 259 -18.31 -4.56 -12.02
C VAL A 259 -17.36 -3.81 -11.10
N PHE A 260 -16.24 -4.43 -10.78
CA PHE A 260 -15.12 -3.77 -10.11
C PHE A 260 -13.78 -4.34 -10.55
N GLU A 261 -12.74 -3.55 -10.43
CA GLU A 261 -11.35 -3.95 -10.59
C GLU A 261 -10.51 -3.36 -9.46
N ILE A 262 -9.61 -4.17 -8.88
CA ILE A 262 -8.52 -3.70 -8.02
C ILE A 262 -7.24 -3.86 -8.80
N GLY A 263 -6.69 -2.76 -9.29
CA GLY A 263 -5.57 -2.79 -10.21
C GLY A 263 -4.54 -1.69 -10.00
N ARG A 264 -3.36 -1.87 -10.62
CA ARG A 264 -2.33 -0.84 -10.70
C ARG A 264 -2.70 0.20 -11.73
N VAL A 265 -2.49 1.45 -11.36
CA VAL A 265 -2.51 2.62 -12.25
C VAL A 265 -1.17 3.35 -12.17
N PHE A 266 -0.83 4.11 -13.20
CA PHE A 266 0.50 4.65 -13.42
C PHE A 266 0.40 6.12 -13.77
N ARG A 267 1.00 7.01 -12.95
CA ARG A 267 1.03 8.46 -13.20
C ARG A 267 2.46 8.94 -13.17
N ASN A 268 2.91 9.54 -14.27
CA ASN A 268 4.29 10.02 -14.44
C ASN A 268 4.47 11.42 -13.84
N GLU A 269 4.28 11.49 -12.54
CA GLU A 269 4.32 12.70 -11.73
C GLU A 269 5.48 12.65 -10.72
N GLY A 270 5.53 13.61 -9.80
CA GLY A 270 6.53 13.67 -8.75
C GLY A 270 6.45 12.49 -7.76
N ILE A 271 7.54 12.24 -7.06
CA ILE A 271 7.62 11.21 -6.01
C ILE A 271 7.80 11.92 -4.67
N ASP A 272 6.84 11.73 -3.76
CA ASP A 272 6.90 12.26 -2.40
C ASP A 272 6.38 11.23 -1.37
N THR A 273 5.98 11.67 -0.19
CA THR A 273 5.40 10.81 0.86
C THR A 273 3.97 10.40 0.58
N ARG A 274 3.28 11.04 -0.36
CA ARG A 274 1.88 10.81 -0.71
C ARG A 274 1.70 10.20 -2.10
N HIS A 275 2.68 10.40 -3.01
CA HIS A 275 2.63 10.00 -4.41
C HIS A 275 3.74 9.03 -4.75
N ASN A 276 3.37 7.98 -5.48
CA ASN A 276 4.27 7.01 -6.09
C ASN A 276 3.84 6.82 -7.56
N PRO A 277 4.77 6.69 -8.51
CA PRO A 277 4.43 6.64 -9.93
C PRO A 277 3.52 5.47 -10.32
N GLU A 278 3.48 4.43 -9.51
CA GLU A 278 2.52 3.34 -9.59
C GLU A 278 1.85 3.12 -8.23
N PHE A 279 0.54 2.94 -8.23
CA PHE A 279 -0.24 2.71 -7.01
C PHE A 279 -1.47 1.84 -7.32
N THR A 280 -2.16 1.37 -6.30
CA THR A 280 -3.33 0.50 -6.45
C THR A 280 -4.61 1.30 -6.24
N MET A 281 -5.51 1.22 -7.21
CA MET A 281 -6.88 1.71 -7.09
C MET A 281 -7.87 0.54 -7.09
N LEU A 282 -8.97 0.73 -6.38
CA LEU A 282 -10.23 0.06 -6.61
C LEU A 282 -11.13 1.01 -7.39
N GLU A 283 -11.73 0.55 -8.47
CA GLU A 283 -12.88 1.21 -9.08
C GLU A 283 -14.05 0.24 -9.22
N ALA A 284 -15.26 0.72 -8.94
CA ALA A 284 -16.49 -0.06 -8.98
C ALA A 284 -17.62 0.76 -9.60
N TYR A 285 -18.42 0.10 -10.45
CA TYR A 285 -19.52 0.73 -11.20
C TYR A 285 -20.78 -0.12 -11.09
N ALA A 286 -21.93 0.55 -10.87
CA ALA A 286 -23.24 -0.09 -10.77
C ALA A 286 -24.24 0.58 -11.70
N ALA A 287 -24.80 -0.18 -12.64
CA ALA A 287 -25.93 0.24 -13.45
C ALA A 287 -27.18 0.42 -12.58
N PHE A 288 -28.04 1.37 -12.98
CA PHE A 288 -29.30 1.74 -12.33
C PHE A 288 -29.16 2.37 -10.95
N GLY A 289 -27.91 2.69 -10.52
CA GLY A 289 -27.60 3.45 -9.31
C GLY A 289 -27.20 4.88 -9.64
N ASP A 290 -27.00 5.69 -8.61
CA ASP A 290 -26.43 7.03 -8.68
C ASP A 290 -25.37 7.24 -7.57
N TYR A 291 -24.86 8.45 -7.42
CA TYR A 291 -23.81 8.76 -6.44
C TYR A 291 -24.24 8.51 -4.99
N THR A 292 -25.54 8.48 -4.69
CA THR A 292 -26.04 8.18 -3.33
C THR A 292 -25.83 6.70 -2.97
N GLU A 293 -26.03 5.77 -3.92
CA GLU A 293 -25.66 4.35 -3.73
C GLU A 293 -24.15 4.18 -3.56
N MET A 294 -23.35 4.99 -4.23
CA MET A 294 -21.89 4.94 -4.10
C MET A 294 -21.41 5.44 -2.74
N ILE A 295 -22.15 6.35 -2.08
CA ILE A 295 -21.89 6.74 -0.69
C ILE A 295 -22.00 5.51 0.23
N ASP A 296 -23.14 4.82 0.18
CA ASP A 296 -23.41 3.66 1.03
C ASP A 296 -22.39 2.53 0.76
N LEU A 297 -22.01 2.33 -0.50
CA LEU A 297 -20.99 1.37 -0.87
C LEU A 297 -19.62 1.74 -0.28
N THR A 298 -19.21 3.00 -0.42
CA THR A 298 -17.89 3.48 0.07
C THR A 298 -17.79 3.34 1.59
N GLU A 299 -18.82 3.77 2.32
CA GLU A 299 -18.91 3.60 3.77
C GLU A 299 -18.80 2.13 4.17
N ALA A 300 -19.53 1.24 3.49
CA ALA A 300 -19.52 -0.20 3.77
C ALA A 300 -18.13 -0.84 3.52
N LEU A 301 -17.48 -0.49 2.41
CA LEU A 301 -16.16 -1.02 2.04
C LEU A 301 -15.07 -0.60 3.03
N VAL A 302 -15.06 0.68 3.41
CA VAL A 302 -14.05 1.21 4.35
C VAL A 302 -14.25 0.63 5.74
N ALA A 303 -15.50 0.56 6.23
CA ALA A 303 -15.81 -0.05 7.53
C ALA A 303 -15.46 -1.55 7.58
N ALA A 304 -15.76 -2.29 6.50
CA ALA A 304 -15.38 -3.71 6.38
C ALA A 304 -13.85 -3.90 6.38
N ALA A 305 -13.12 -3.06 5.65
CA ALA A 305 -11.66 -3.08 5.58
C ALA A 305 -11.03 -2.77 6.96
N ALA A 306 -11.53 -1.74 7.66
CA ALA A 306 -11.07 -1.35 8.99
C ALA A 306 -11.28 -2.48 10.00
N THR A 307 -12.49 -3.03 10.05
CA THR A 307 -12.84 -4.14 10.95
C THR A 307 -11.98 -5.38 10.69
N ALA A 308 -11.74 -5.72 9.42
CA ALA A 308 -10.92 -6.89 9.08
C ALA A 308 -9.44 -6.69 9.41
N ALA A 309 -8.92 -5.47 9.26
CA ALA A 309 -7.53 -5.14 9.51
C ALA A 309 -7.19 -4.96 10.99
N ASN A 310 -8.08 -4.32 11.76
CA ASN A 310 -7.81 -3.88 13.12
C ASN A 310 -8.76 -4.48 14.18
N GLY A 311 -9.79 -5.23 13.77
CA GLY A 311 -10.82 -5.76 14.67
C GLY A 311 -11.87 -4.71 15.10
N THR A 312 -11.74 -3.46 14.65
CA THR A 312 -12.60 -2.31 14.95
C THR A 312 -12.58 -1.32 13.80
N THR A 313 -13.55 -0.39 13.76
CA THR A 313 -13.53 0.76 12.85
C THR A 313 -12.66 1.91 13.33
N GLU A 314 -12.26 1.89 14.60
CA GLU A 314 -11.35 2.89 15.16
C GLU A 314 -9.91 2.67 14.69
N VAL A 315 -9.26 3.73 14.23
CA VAL A 315 -7.86 3.75 13.80
C VAL A 315 -7.08 4.79 14.61
N ALA A 316 -5.90 4.39 15.07
CA ALA A 316 -4.97 5.31 15.73
C ALA A 316 -4.13 6.03 14.66
N LEU A 317 -4.21 7.35 14.62
CA LEU A 317 -3.48 8.17 13.68
C LEU A 317 -2.96 9.45 14.37
N ARG A 318 -1.64 9.71 14.27
CA ARG A 318 -0.98 10.92 14.82
C ARG A 318 -1.32 11.24 16.28
N GLY A 319 -1.51 10.20 17.09
CA GLY A 319 -1.83 10.37 18.53
C GLY A 319 -3.30 10.64 18.83
N SER A 320 -4.18 10.64 17.82
CA SER A 320 -5.63 10.70 17.94
C SER A 320 -6.26 9.36 17.53
N THR A 321 -7.51 9.15 17.89
CA THR A 321 -8.33 8.05 17.41
C THR A 321 -9.36 8.61 16.45
N LEU A 322 -9.45 8.02 15.27
CA LEU A 322 -10.41 8.34 14.23
C LEU A 322 -11.37 7.17 14.06
N ASP A 323 -12.68 7.42 14.08
CA ASP A 323 -13.70 6.38 13.85
C ASP A 323 -14.18 6.40 12.40
N LEU A 324 -13.99 5.27 11.71
CA LEU A 324 -14.46 5.05 10.33
C LEU A 324 -15.85 4.39 10.27
N ALA A 325 -16.57 4.31 11.40
CA ALA A 325 -17.93 3.79 11.42
C ALA A 325 -18.90 4.73 10.67
N PRO A 326 -19.75 4.21 9.76
CA PRO A 326 -20.80 5.00 9.14
C PRO A 326 -21.95 5.29 10.13
N PRO A 327 -22.79 6.32 9.88
CA PRO A 327 -22.72 7.22 8.72
C PRO A 327 -21.71 8.36 8.91
N TRP A 328 -21.03 8.74 7.84
CA TRP A 328 -20.11 9.86 7.86
C TRP A 328 -20.85 11.20 7.65
N ARG A 329 -20.19 12.28 8.04
CA ARG A 329 -20.68 13.64 7.79
C ARG A 329 -20.83 13.87 6.28
N ARG A 330 -21.95 14.51 5.87
CA ARG A 330 -22.24 14.90 4.49
C ARG A 330 -22.40 16.42 4.44
N VAL A 331 -21.71 17.08 3.52
CA VAL A 331 -21.72 18.54 3.35
C VAL A 331 -21.36 18.89 1.91
N THR A 332 -21.99 19.90 1.32
CA THR A 332 -21.61 20.36 -0.02
C THR A 332 -20.27 21.12 0.02
N MET A 333 -19.53 21.11 -1.09
CA MET A 333 -18.25 21.84 -1.19
C MET A 333 -18.44 23.34 -0.83
N VAL A 334 -19.48 23.95 -1.36
CA VAL A 334 -19.79 25.38 -1.11
C VAL A 334 -20.09 25.65 0.37
N GLU A 335 -20.91 24.80 1.01
CA GLU A 335 -21.19 24.92 2.44
C GLU A 335 -19.94 24.73 3.29
N LEU A 336 -19.09 23.76 2.93
CA LEU A 336 -17.84 23.49 3.65
C LEU A 336 -16.86 24.68 3.53
N ILE A 337 -16.72 25.28 2.34
CA ILE A 337 -15.92 26.49 2.15
C ILE A 337 -16.42 27.62 3.05
N ARG A 338 -17.74 27.87 3.06
CA ARG A 338 -18.35 28.89 3.92
C ARG A 338 -18.13 28.60 5.40
N GLU A 339 -18.26 27.36 5.81
CA GLU A 339 -18.05 26.96 7.21
C GLU A 339 -16.61 27.16 7.69
N VAL A 340 -15.64 26.80 6.85
CA VAL A 340 -14.21 26.82 7.22
C VAL A 340 -13.59 28.21 7.07
N LEU A 341 -13.97 28.96 6.03
CA LEU A 341 -13.33 30.24 5.67
C LEU A 341 -14.24 31.48 5.92
N GLY A 342 -15.56 31.28 6.06
CA GLY A 342 -16.51 32.38 6.20
C GLY A 342 -16.72 33.18 4.90
N VAL A 343 -16.37 32.60 3.73
CA VAL A 343 -16.54 33.25 2.43
C VAL A 343 -17.63 32.58 1.61
N GLU A 344 -18.29 33.36 0.77
CA GLU A 344 -19.30 32.87 -0.17
C GLU A 344 -18.64 32.81 -1.57
N ILE A 345 -18.58 31.58 -2.12
CA ILE A 345 -18.15 31.33 -3.50
C ILE A 345 -19.00 30.19 -4.05
N HIS A 346 -19.39 30.25 -5.34
CA HIS A 346 -20.23 29.27 -5.98
C HIS A 346 -19.90 29.17 -7.47
N PRO A 347 -19.93 27.98 -8.10
CA PRO A 347 -19.63 27.82 -9.53
C PRO A 347 -20.54 28.60 -10.49
N ALA A 348 -21.76 28.94 -10.06
CA ALA A 348 -22.68 29.81 -10.83
C ALA A 348 -22.46 31.31 -10.62
N MET A 349 -21.48 31.72 -9.80
CA MET A 349 -21.16 33.12 -9.53
C MET A 349 -20.61 33.81 -10.79
N ASP A 350 -20.77 35.13 -10.87
CA ASP A 350 -20.06 35.91 -11.89
C ASP A 350 -18.55 35.73 -11.75
N LEU A 351 -17.86 35.52 -12.88
CA LEU A 351 -16.42 35.20 -12.88
C LEU A 351 -15.57 36.31 -12.22
N ALA A 352 -15.93 37.58 -12.43
CA ALA A 352 -15.20 38.68 -11.79
C ALA A 352 -15.39 38.67 -10.26
N ASP A 353 -16.53 38.23 -9.78
CA ASP A 353 -16.80 38.07 -8.35
C ASP A 353 -16.03 36.89 -7.77
N ALA A 354 -15.99 35.75 -8.46
CA ALA A 354 -15.20 34.59 -8.05
C ALA A 354 -13.70 34.93 -7.98
N ARG A 355 -13.14 35.61 -8.98
CA ARG A 355 -11.74 36.07 -8.96
C ARG A 355 -11.45 37.05 -7.81
N ARG A 356 -12.38 37.94 -7.47
CA ARG A 356 -12.23 38.83 -6.31
C ARG A 356 -12.19 38.06 -4.97
N VAL A 357 -12.90 36.93 -4.87
CA VAL A 357 -12.78 36.03 -3.70
C VAL A 357 -11.38 35.45 -3.61
N LEU A 358 -10.84 34.93 -4.71
CA LEU A 358 -9.47 34.39 -4.74
C LEU A 358 -8.45 35.46 -4.37
N ASP A 359 -8.55 36.67 -4.96
CA ASP A 359 -7.66 37.82 -4.64
C ASP A 359 -7.73 38.14 -3.16
N GLY A 360 -8.94 38.16 -2.56
CA GLY A 360 -9.15 38.41 -1.14
C GLY A 360 -8.55 37.35 -0.22
N LEU A 361 -8.41 36.12 -0.71
CA LEU A 361 -7.79 34.99 -0.01
C LEU A 361 -6.29 34.83 -0.31
N GLY A 362 -5.75 35.62 -1.24
CA GLY A 362 -4.35 35.56 -1.66
C GLY A 362 -4.02 34.40 -2.57
N LEU A 363 -5.01 33.82 -3.24
CA LEU A 363 -4.85 32.75 -4.20
C LEU A 363 -4.63 33.30 -5.62
N ALA A 364 -3.75 32.65 -6.36
CA ALA A 364 -3.56 32.94 -7.77
C ALA A 364 -4.68 32.31 -8.62
N TRP A 365 -4.97 32.89 -9.77
CA TRP A 365 -5.89 32.33 -10.76
C TRP A 365 -5.34 32.54 -12.18
N GLN A 366 -5.85 31.78 -13.13
CA GLN A 366 -5.46 31.82 -14.55
C GLN A 366 -6.61 32.38 -15.39
N ASP A 367 -6.27 32.99 -16.53
CA ASP A 367 -7.27 33.64 -17.40
C ASP A 367 -8.30 32.67 -17.98
N GLU A 368 -7.92 31.41 -18.15
CA GLU A 368 -8.75 30.32 -18.67
C GLU A 368 -9.75 29.78 -17.64
N TRP A 369 -9.57 30.09 -16.34
CA TRP A 369 -10.43 29.54 -15.29
C TRP A 369 -11.79 30.21 -15.27
N GLY A 370 -12.86 29.39 -15.24
CA GLY A 370 -14.21 29.82 -14.89
C GLY A 370 -14.45 29.87 -13.40
N ALA A 371 -15.65 30.25 -12.99
CA ALA A 371 -16.02 30.35 -11.59
C ALA A 371 -16.03 28.98 -10.88
N GLY A 372 -16.27 27.90 -11.61
CA GLY A 372 -16.19 26.54 -11.09
C GLY A 372 -14.77 26.16 -10.69
N ARG A 373 -13.78 26.42 -11.55
CA ARG A 373 -12.38 26.17 -11.22
C ARG A 373 -11.91 27.06 -10.07
N CYS A 374 -12.32 28.32 -10.04
CA CYS A 374 -12.03 29.21 -8.91
C CYS A 374 -12.59 28.66 -7.57
N THR A 375 -13.81 28.12 -7.59
CA THR A 375 -14.44 27.51 -6.40
C THR A 375 -13.65 26.28 -5.94
N HIS A 376 -13.24 25.43 -6.88
CA HIS A 376 -12.45 24.25 -6.58
C HIS A 376 -11.08 24.59 -6.00
N GLU A 377 -10.41 25.60 -6.54
CA GLU A 377 -9.11 26.07 -6.04
C GLU A 377 -9.15 26.55 -4.59
N VAL A 378 -10.21 27.29 -4.21
CA VAL A 378 -10.42 27.70 -2.81
C VAL A 378 -10.59 26.48 -1.90
N TYR A 379 -11.31 25.47 -2.36
CA TYR A 379 -11.51 24.23 -1.61
C TYR A 379 -10.21 23.45 -1.45
N ASP A 380 -9.50 23.19 -2.53
CA ASP A 380 -8.28 22.38 -2.58
C ASP A 380 -7.16 23.00 -1.72
N GLU A 381 -6.87 24.27 -1.92
CA GLU A 381 -5.77 24.96 -1.24
C GLU A 381 -6.05 25.30 0.24
N LEU A 382 -7.29 25.63 0.61
CA LEU A 382 -7.55 26.20 1.91
C LEU A 382 -8.49 25.40 2.81
N VAL A 383 -9.21 24.41 2.30
CA VAL A 383 -10.28 23.71 3.02
C VAL A 383 -9.99 22.23 3.21
N GLU A 384 -9.65 21.48 2.15
CA GLU A 384 -9.49 20.03 2.18
C GLU A 384 -8.60 19.57 3.33
N THR A 385 -7.42 20.16 3.49
CA THR A 385 -6.44 19.81 4.52
C THR A 385 -6.89 20.03 5.97
N LYS A 386 -8.00 20.76 6.17
CA LYS A 386 -8.60 21.02 7.49
C LYS A 386 -9.70 20.04 7.87
N VAL A 387 -10.11 19.18 6.95
CA VAL A 387 -11.13 18.15 7.16
C VAL A 387 -10.48 16.91 7.75
N LEU A 388 -10.52 16.74 9.05
CA LEU A 388 -9.84 15.65 9.74
C LEU A 388 -10.71 14.39 9.88
N GLU A 389 -11.98 14.57 10.25
CA GLU A 389 -12.95 13.49 10.42
C GLU A 389 -13.48 13.00 9.06
N PRO A 390 -13.89 11.71 8.94
CA PRO A 390 -14.46 11.19 7.70
C PRO A 390 -15.64 12.05 7.23
N THR A 391 -15.48 12.72 6.11
CA THR A 391 -16.46 13.66 5.58
C THR A 391 -16.67 13.41 4.09
N ILE A 392 -17.92 13.32 3.69
CA ILE A 392 -18.36 13.24 2.30
C ILE A 392 -18.64 14.66 1.82
N VAL A 393 -17.78 15.15 0.93
CA VAL A 393 -17.90 16.49 0.31
C VAL A 393 -18.64 16.33 -1.01
N LEU A 394 -19.86 16.88 -1.08
CA LEU A 394 -20.81 16.71 -2.18
C LEU A 394 -20.76 17.88 -3.16
N ASP A 395 -21.29 17.64 -4.36
CA ASP A 395 -21.69 18.66 -5.34
C ASP A 395 -20.52 19.53 -5.81
N HIS A 396 -19.62 18.89 -6.53
CA HIS A 396 -18.43 19.51 -7.11
C HIS A 396 -18.74 20.35 -8.35
N PRO A 397 -17.88 21.31 -8.73
CA PRO A 397 -18.06 22.09 -9.93
C PRO A 397 -18.06 21.23 -11.20
N ARG A 398 -18.96 21.52 -12.15
CA ARG A 398 -19.02 20.87 -13.46
C ARG A 398 -17.73 21.06 -14.26
N GLU A 399 -17.12 22.23 -14.17
CA GLU A 399 -15.92 22.61 -14.89
C GLU A 399 -14.72 21.69 -14.58
N THR A 400 -14.64 21.15 -13.35
CA THR A 400 -13.56 20.27 -12.91
C THR A 400 -13.96 18.77 -12.88
N SER A 401 -15.08 18.41 -13.54
CA SER A 401 -15.64 17.06 -13.45
C SER A 401 -16.18 16.56 -14.79
N PRO A 402 -15.30 16.29 -15.78
CA PRO A 402 -15.69 16.05 -17.17
C PRO A 402 -16.48 14.75 -17.40
N LEU A 403 -16.39 13.77 -16.50
CA LEU A 403 -17.01 12.45 -16.65
C LEU A 403 -18.24 12.25 -15.77
N ALA A 404 -18.54 13.25 -14.91
CA ALA A 404 -19.67 13.22 -14.00
C ALA A 404 -20.93 13.85 -14.60
N ARG A 405 -22.10 13.31 -14.22
CA ARG A 405 -23.41 13.79 -14.66
C ARG A 405 -23.70 15.18 -14.06
N PRO A 406 -24.28 16.14 -14.82
CA PRO A 406 -24.77 17.40 -14.26
C PRO A 406 -25.73 17.16 -13.08
N HIS A 407 -25.59 17.97 -12.04
CA HIS A 407 -26.49 17.91 -10.90
C HIS A 407 -27.94 18.21 -11.33
N ARG A 408 -28.91 17.46 -10.77
CA ARG A 408 -30.32 17.51 -11.19
C ARG A 408 -31.00 18.84 -10.93
N ASP A 409 -30.52 19.63 -9.97
CA ASP A 409 -31.12 20.90 -9.54
C ASP A 409 -30.26 22.12 -9.90
N ASP A 410 -28.94 21.95 -10.07
CA ASP A 410 -28.01 23.03 -10.41
C ASP A 410 -27.03 22.62 -11.50
N PRO A 411 -27.17 23.15 -12.75
CA PRO A 411 -26.33 22.76 -13.87
C PRO A 411 -24.87 23.24 -13.79
N SER A 412 -24.51 24.12 -12.83
CA SER A 412 -23.13 24.52 -12.56
C SER A 412 -22.33 23.50 -11.75
N LEU A 413 -23.05 22.54 -11.14
CA LEU A 413 -22.54 21.45 -10.33
C LEU A 413 -22.69 20.11 -11.03
N VAL A 414 -22.09 19.08 -10.46
CA VAL A 414 -22.25 17.68 -10.84
C VAL A 414 -22.62 16.83 -9.62
N GLU A 415 -23.31 15.71 -9.83
CA GLU A 415 -23.57 14.69 -8.81
C GLU A 415 -22.29 13.91 -8.53
N ARG A 416 -21.38 14.51 -7.77
CA ARG A 416 -20.07 13.98 -7.39
C ARG A 416 -19.83 14.18 -5.90
N PHE A 417 -19.13 13.24 -5.30
CA PHE A 417 -18.57 13.45 -3.97
C PHE A 417 -17.12 12.97 -3.89
N GLU A 418 -16.42 13.55 -2.96
CA GLU A 418 -15.13 13.05 -2.46
C GLU A 418 -15.24 12.72 -0.99
N VAL A 419 -14.55 11.65 -0.56
CA VAL A 419 -14.40 11.33 0.86
C VAL A 419 -13.06 11.85 1.32
N ILE A 420 -13.11 12.78 2.24
CA ILE A 420 -11.91 13.35 2.87
C ILE A 420 -11.75 12.78 4.27
N VAL A 421 -10.55 12.28 4.57
CA VAL A 421 -10.16 11.74 5.88
C VAL A 421 -8.74 12.20 6.19
N ASP A 422 -8.51 12.77 7.36
CA ASP A 422 -7.20 13.30 7.79
C ASP A 422 -6.60 14.30 6.77
N GLY A 423 -7.46 15.18 6.23
CA GLY A 423 -7.07 16.19 5.25
C GLY A 423 -6.61 15.62 3.91
N ARG A 424 -7.15 14.48 3.49
CA ARG A 424 -6.75 13.78 2.25
C ARG A 424 -7.95 13.11 1.60
N GLU A 425 -8.05 13.23 0.29
CA GLU A 425 -8.97 12.43 -0.51
C GLU A 425 -8.66 10.94 -0.35
N LEU A 426 -9.66 10.17 0.08
CA LEU A 426 -9.63 8.71 0.18
C LEU A 426 -10.37 8.05 -0.98
N ALA A 427 -11.52 8.62 -1.37
CA ALA A 427 -12.39 8.11 -2.42
C ALA A 427 -13.03 9.25 -3.20
N ASN A 428 -13.37 8.96 -4.46
CA ASN A 428 -14.08 9.86 -5.36
C ASN A 428 -15.17 9.06 -6.08
N ALA A 429 -16.37 9.63 -6.21
CA ALA A 429 -17.48 8.95 -6.85
C ALA A 429 -18.50 9.93 -7.43
N TYR A 430 -19.25 9.49 -8.43
CA TYR A 430 -20.27 10.30 -9.07
C TYR A 430 -21.35 9.47 -9.76
N SER A 431 -22.47 10.15 -10.07
CA SER A 431 -23.40 9.65 -11.08
C SER A 431 -22.74 9.81 -12.44
N GLU A 432 -22.73 8.75 -13.23
CA GLU A 432 -22.02 8.70 -14.51
C GLU A 432 -22.68 9.54 -15.60
N LEU A 433 -21.87 10.29 -16.35
CA LEU A 433 -22.32 10.93 -17.57
C LEU A 433 -22.53 9.86 -18.65
N ASN A 434 -23.76 9.66 -19.06
CA ASN A 434 -24.16 8.66 -20.05
C ASN A 434 -24.72 9.26 -21.36
N ASP A 435 -24.73 10.59 -21.50
CA ASP A 435 -25.09 11.28 -22.72
C ASP A 435 -23.88 11.41 -23.65
N PRO A 436 -23.83 10.71 -24.80
CA PRO A 436 -22.70 10.75 -25.72
C PRO A 436 -22.45 12.13 -26.35
N VAL A 437 -23.51 12.95 -26.50
CA VAL A 437 -23.38 14.27 -27.11
C VAL A 437 -22.71 15.24 -26.14
N GLU A 438 -23.14 15.23 -24.90
CA GLU A 438 -22.51 16.02 -23.85
C GLU A 438 -21.07 15.54 -23.56
N GLN A 439 -20.85 14.23 -23.49
CA GLN A 439 -19.52 13.67 -23.27
C GLN A 439 -18.53 14.09 -24.37
N LEU A 440 -18.96 14.05 -25.63
CA LEU A 440 -18.12 14.50 -26.76
C LEU A 440 -17.79 16.00 -26.63
N ALA A 441 -18.76 16.82 -26.21
CA ALA A 441 -18.52 18.25 -26.00
C ALA A 441 -17.46 18.48 -24.92
N ARG A 442 -17.56 17.80 -23.78
CA ARG A 442 -16.58 17.92 -22.68
C ARG A 442 -15.18 17.43 -23.07
N PHE A 443 -15.07 16.32 -23.78
CA PHE A 443 -13.76 15.86 -24.28
C PHE A 443 -13.13 16.85 -25.27
N ARG A 444 -13.94 17.59 -26.07
CA ARG A 444 -13.41 18.63 -26.93
C ARG A 444 -12.92 19.85 -26.16
N GLU A 445 -13.57 20.18 -25.06
CA GLU A 445 -13.12 21.21 -24.12
C GLU A 445 -11.77 20.83 -23.50
N GLU A 446 -11.61 19.60 -22.99
CA GLU A 446 -10.33 19.08 -22.48
C GLU A 446 -9.23 19.07 -23.55
N ALA A 447 -9.53 18.59 -24.76
CA ALA A 447 -8.57 18.60 -25.86
C ALA A 447 -8.12 20.01 -26.27
N ALA A 448 -8.99 21.02 -26.10
CA ALA A 448 -8.61 22.43 -26.29
C ALA A 448 -7.64 22.92 -25.20
N HIS A 449 -7.81 22.54 -23.94
CA HIS A 449 -6.86 22.81 -22.86
C HIS A 449 -5.50 22.15 -23.13
N LYS A 450 -5.48 20.90 -23.61
CA LYS A 450 -4.26 20.22 -24.04
C LYS A 450 -3.53 20.97 -25.16
N ALA A 451 -4.27 21.43 -26.15
CA ALA A 451 -3.71 22.21 -27.26
C ALA A 451 -3.18 23.58 -26.80
N ALA A 452 -3.71 24.13 -25.71
CA ALA A 452 -3.21 25.33 -25.05
C ALA A 452 -1.97 25.10 -24.16
N GLY A 453 -1.55 23.84 -23.98
CA GLY A 453 -0.30 23.47 -23.28
C GLY A 453 -0.47 22.75 -21.95
N ASP A 454 -1.67 22.33 -21.58
CA ASP A 454 -1.91 21.51 -20.41
C ASP A 454 -1.48 20.05 -20.67
N PRO A 455 -0.39 19.54 -20.05
CA PRO A 455 0.12 18.18 -20.30
C PRO A 455 -0.73 17.08 -19.65
N GLU A 456 -1.66 17.43 -18.76
CA GLU A 456 -2.52 16.50 -18.04
C GLU A 456 -3.87 16.31 -18.72
N ALA A 457 -4.28 17.25 -19.58
CA ALA A 457 -5.51 17.17 -20.33
C ALA A 457 -5.48 16.04 -21.38
N GLY A 458 -6.62 15.37 -21.58
CA GLY A 458 -6.78 14.25 -22.50
C GLY A 458 -7.08 14.65 -23.93
N ASP A 459 -6.91 13.69 -24.85
CA ASP A 459 -7.46 13.76 -26.21
C ASP A 459 -8.91 13.23 -26.21
N VAL A 460 -9.65 13.52 -27.31
CA VAL A 460 -11.00 12.97 -27.47
C VAL A 460 -10.94 11.45 -27.63
N ASP A 461 -11.50 10.69 -26.69
CA ASP A 461 -11.69 9.24 -26.85
C ASP A 461 -12.95 8.94 -27.69
N HIS A 462 -12.75 8.90 -29.02
CA HIS A 462 -13.82 8.60 -29.98
C HIS A 462 -14.38 7.18 -29.82
N ASP A 463 -13.59 6.22 -29.35
CA ASP A 463 -14.06 4.85 -29.13
C ASP A 463 -14.97 4.76 -27.91
N TYR A 464 -14.65 5.52 -26.85
CA TYR A 464 -15.53 5.62 -25.69
C TYR A 464 -16.85 6.33 -26.02
N VAL A 465 -16.80 7.45 -26.76
CA VAL A 465 -18.03 8.13 -27.24
C VAL A 465 -18.88 7.18 -28.07
N ARG A 466 -18.29 6.46 -29.03
CA ARG A 466 -18.99 5.43 -29.81
C ARG A 466 -19.60 4.34 -28.91
N ALA A 467 -18.92 3.93 -27.85
CA ALA A 467 -19.50 2.98 -26.91
C ALA A 467 -20.75 3.55 -26.23
N LEU A 468 -20.70 4.81 -25.77
CA LEU A 468 -21.88 5.49 -25.21
C LEU A 468 -23.05 5.59 -26.19
N GLU A 469 -22.80 5.74 -27.50
CA GLU A 469 -23.84 5.76 -28.54
C GLU A 469 -24.62 4.43 -28.66
N TYR A 470 -24.04 3.30 -28.19
CA TYR A 470 -24.79 2.04 -28.05
C TYR A 470 -25.70 2.01 -26.81
N GLY A 471 -25.60 3.00 -25.96
CA GLY A 471 -26.44 3.17 -24.77
C GLY A 471 -25.78 2.62 -23.50
N MET A 472 -25.33 3.51 -22.62
CA MET A 472 -24.94 3.18 -21.27
C MET A 472 -26.13 3.44 -20.34
N PRO A 473 -26.54 2.47 -19.48
CA PRO A 473 -27.59 2.70 -18.50
C PRO A 473 -27.18 3.82 -17.53
N PRO A 474 -28.15 4.49 -16.83
CA PRO A 474 -27.82 5.30 -15.68
C PRO A 474 -26.95 4.48 -14.71
N ALA A 475 -25.89 5.05 -14.17
CA ALA A 475 -24.96 4.34 -13.34
C ALA A 475 -24.30 5.25 -12.31
N GLY A 476 -23.91 4.69 -11.18
CA GLY A 476 -22.96 5.28 -10.24
C GLY A 476 -21.61 4.59 -10.34
N GLY A 477 -20.54 5.36 -10.22
CA GLY A 477 -19.17 4.87 -10.17
C GLY A 477 -18.38 5.46 -9.02
N MET A 478 -17.42 4.68 -8.49
CA MET A 478 -16.59 5.12 -7.39
C MET A 478 -15.17 4.58 -7.53
N GLY A 479 -14.20 5.37 -7.06
CA GLY A 479 -12.80 4.99 -6.93
C GLY A 479 -12.29 5.14 -5.50
N ILE A 480 -11.53 4.17 -5.01
CA ILE A 480 -10.81 4.25 -3.72
C ILE A 480 -9.32 4.06 -3.97
N GLY A 481 -8.49 4.97 -3.45
CA GLY A 481 -7.05 4.80 -3.37
C GLY A 481 -6.69 3.74 -2.33
N ILE A 482 -6.42 2.51 -2.76
CA ILE A 482 -6.11 1.40 -1.83
C ILE A 482 -4.88 1.70 -0.98
N ASP A 483 -3.83 2.27 -1.57
CA ASP A 483 -2.62 2.57 -0.79
C ASP A 483 -2.90 3.63 0.28
N ARG A 484 -3.69 4.67 -0.02
CA ARG A 484 -4.14 5.68 0.97
C ARG A 484 -4.98 5.05 2.08
N LEU A 485 -5.92 4.17 1.73
CA LEU A 485 -6.71 3.42 2.72
C LEU A 485 -5.81 2.59 3.65
N ILE A 486 -4.81 1.89 3.10
CA ILE A 486 -3.90 1.10 3.92
C ILE A 486 -3.00 1.98 4.80
N MET A 487 -2.56 3.15 4.31
CA MET A 487 -1.85 4.13 5.15
C MET A 487 -2.68 4.51 6.37
N LEU A 488 -3.95 4.83 6.16
CA LEU A 488 -4.90 5.16 7.22
C LEU A 488 -5.06 4.00 8.21
N LEU A 489 -5.39 2.80 7.73
CA LEU A 489 -5.64 1.61 8.56
C LEU A 489 -4.39 1.12 9.32
N ALA A 490 -3.21 1.29 8.74
CA ALA A 490 -1.95 0.92 9.38
C ALA A 490 -1.38 2.01 10.31
N GLY A 491 -1.89 3.25 10.22
CA GLY A 491 -1.41 4.40 10.98
C GLY A 491 -0.03 4.86 10.53
N VAL A 492 0.26 4.80 9.20
CA VAL A 492 1.55 5.23 8.62
C VAL A 492 1.38 6.46 7.75
N GLU A 493 2.43 7.29 7.67
CA GLU A 493 2.34 8.60 7.03
C GLU A 493 2.82 8.62 5.58
N SER A 494 3.63 7.63 5.18
CA SER A 494 4.23 7.57 3.84
C SER A 494 3.69 6.40 3.02
N ILE A 495 3.32 6.68 1.76
CA ILE A 495 2.91 5.66 0.77
C ILE A 495 4.01 4.61 0.54
N ARG A 496 5.27 4.97 0.75
CA ARG A 496 6.42 4.05 0.65
C ARG A 496 6.42 2.97 1.73
N GLU A 497 5.67 3.16 2.81
CA GLU A 497 5.54 2.13 3.86
C GLU A 497 4.56 1.04 3.47
N VAL A 498 3.53 1.38 2.70
CA VAL A 498 2.48 0.43 2.27
C VAL A 498 2.77 -0.22 0.92
N ILE A 499 3.68 0.33 0.12
CA ILE A 499 4.20 -0.29 -1.10
C ILE A 499 5.44 -1.11 -0.74
N LEU A 500 5.44 -2.41 -1.03
CA LEU A 500 6.51 -3.32 -0.62
C LEU A 500 7.88 -2.91 -1.16
N PHE A 501 7.96 -2.55 -2.42
CA PHE A 501 9.18 -2.12 -3.12
C PHE A 501 8.88 -0.83 -3.87
N PRO A 502 8.86 0.33 -3.18
CA PRO A 502 8.57 1.61 -3.82
C PRO A 502 9.67 1.99 -4.81
N THR A 503 9.29 2.75 -5.83
CA THR A 503 10.25 3.31 -6.79
C THR A 503 11.14 4.33 -6.07
N LEU A 504 12.45 4.11 -6.11
CA LEU A 504 13.46 4.98 -5.50
C LEU A 504 14.54 5.30 -6.55
N ARG A 505 15.29 6.37 -6.31
CA ARG A 505 16.50 6.62 -7.11
C ARG A 505 17.45 5.43 -6.97
N PRO A 506 18.21 5.04 -8.03
CA PRO A 506 19.21 3.99 -7.93
C PRO A 506 20.16 4.23 -6.75
N GLU A 507 20.52 3.15 -6.05
CA GLU A 507 21.51 3.21 -4.97
C GLU A 507 22.91 3.40 -5.59
N ALA A 508 23.63 4.41 -5.14
CA ALA A 508 25.01 4.61 -5.56
C ALA A 508 25.90 3.57 -4.89
N GLY A 509 26.77 2.90 -5.67
CA GLY A 509 27.75 1.98 -5.15
C GLY A 509 27.33 0.52 -5.04
N LEU A 510 26.10 0.14 -5.38
CA LEU A 510 25.74 -1.28 -5.49
C LEU A 510 26.26 -1.85 -6.82
N GLY A 511 27.40 -2.52 -6.79
CA GLY A 511 28.07 -3.07 -7.96
C GLY A 511 28.76 -4.40 -7.68
N ASP A 512 29.53 -4.89 -8.64
CA ASP A 512 30.25 -6.17 -8.54
C ASP A 512 31.26 -6.21 -7.37
N ASP A 513 31.78 -5.06 -6.94
CA ASP A 513 32.69 -4.94 -5.79
C ASP A 513 31.99 -5.34 -4.46
N ASP A 514 30.67 -5.17 -4.33
CA ASP A 514 29.89 -5.64 -3.19
C ASP A 514 29.66 -7.17 -3.19
N PHE A 515 30.00 -7.83 -4.28
CA PHE A 515 29.87 -9.26 -4.49
C PHE A 515 31.21 -9.87 -4.95
N PRO A 516 32.29 -9.76 -4.14
CA PRO A 516 33.57 -10.33 -4.53
C PRO A 516 33.42 -11.82 -4.83
N PRO A 517 34.21 -12.37 -5.76
CA PRO A 517 34.16 -13.78 -6.13
C PRO A 517 34.30 -14.66 -4.90
N VAL A 518 33.51 -15.72 -4.87
CA VAL A 518 33.55 -16.74 -3.80
C VAL A 518 34.87 -17.49 -3.95
N PRO A 519 35.66 -17.65 -2.87
CA PRO A 519 36.92 -18.38 -2.94
C PRO A 519 36.75 -19.84 -3.34
#